data_2d08ee64228fc6b4d0001149bb5cc0fe
#
_entry.id   2d08ee64228fc6b4d0001149bb5cc0fe
#
_cell.length_a   1.000
_cell.length_b   1.000
_cell.length_c   1.000
_cell.angle_alpha   90.00
_cell.angle_beta   90.00
_cell.angle_gamma   90.00
#
_symmetry.space_group_name_H-M   'P 1'
#
loop_
_entity.id
_entity.type
_entity.pdbx_description
1 polymer ?
#
loop_
_entity_poly.entity_id
_entity_poly.type
_entity_poly.pdbx_seq_one_letter_code
_entity_poly.pdbx_strand_id
1 'polypeptide(L)'
;MQTHHRFLLALAVVSLAACSNTEEKTETNTVTPTLYNNANAQTRPIGSTSGSDATALNKGKLGMPNERIVRFEFDKSDVRSEDRAIVENNAKYLTGNTNTSVRLEGHADERGSREYNRALSERRADTVKRALNMLGVPEQQISTLSYGEERPLDMGHDEAAWQQNRRVEIVYP
;
A
#
# COMPACT_ATOMS: atom_id res chain seq x y z
N MET A 1 -40.53 -43.44 37.69
CA MET A 1 -39.71 -44.45 37.00
C MET A 1 -38.45 -43.77 36.47
N GLN A 2 -37.33 -44.03 37.14
CA GLN A 2 -36.02 -43.51 36.80
C GLN A 2 -35.38 -44.42 35.76
N THR A 3 -34.74 -43.83 34.75
CA THR A 3 -33.72 -44.52 33.95
C THR A 3 -32.54 -43.57 33.69
N HIS A 4 -31.50 -43.77 34.48
CA HIS A 4 -30.20 -43.16 34.31
C HIS A 4 -29.47 -43.85 33.16
N HIS A 5 -29.00 -43.07 32.17
CA HIS A 5 -28.00 -43.54 31.19
C HIS A 5 -26.73 -42.78 31.41
N ARG A 6 -25.79 -43.49 32.06
CA ARG A 6 -24.36 -43.14 32.15
C ARG A 6 -23.74 -43.44 30.81
N PHE A 7 -23.15 -42.47 30.17
CA PHE A 7 -22.21 -42.70 29.08
C PHE A 7 -20.78 -42.36 29.51
N LEU A 8 -19.95 -43.38 29.30
CA LEU A 8 -18.55 -43.47 29.66
C LEU A 8 -17.68 -42.47 28.91
N LEU A 9 -16.69 -41.92 29.66
CA LEU A 9 -15.49 -41.30 29.13
C LEU A 9 -14.67 -42.31 28.31
N ALA A 10 -14.32 -41.98 27.12
CA ALA A 10 -13.21 -42.58 26.38
C ALA A 10 -12.11 -41.54 26.22
N LEU A 11 -11.07 -41.68 27.07
CA LEU A 11 -9.78 -40.98 26.89
C LEU A 11 -9.05 -41.64 25.71
N ALA A 12 -8.83 -40.91 24.66
CA ALA A 12 -7.85 -41.28 23.62
C ALA A 12 -6.59 -40.41 23.79
N VAL A 13 -5.59 -41.06 24.37
CA VAL A 13 -4.20 -40.59 24.40
C VAL A 13 -3.62 -40.90 23.03
N VAL A 14 -3.26 -39.91 22.26
CA VAL A 14 -2.43 -40.07 21.05
C VAL A 14 -1.08 -39.43 21.31
N SER A 15 -0.11 -40.30 21.30
CA SER A 15 1.29 -40.13 21.56
C SER A 15 2.03 -39.27 20.53
N LEU A 16 3.02 -38.54 21.07
CA LEU A 16 4.08 -37.84 20.35
C LEU A 16 4.90 -38.79 19.45
N ALA A 17 5.19 -38.39 18.26
CA ALA A 17 6.36 -38.79 17.46
C ALA A 17 6.98 -37.48 16.99
N ALA A 18 8.05 -37.01 17.56
CA ALA A 18 9.47 -37.20 17.28
C ALA A 18 9.92 -36.59 15.91
N CYS A 19 10.57 -35.45 16.05
CA CYS A 19 11.81 -34.97 15.40
C CYS A 19 12.18 -35.52 14.02
N SER A 20 12.27 -34.61 13.07
CA SER A 20 13.40 -34.65 12.14
C SER A 20 13.95 -33.24 11.96
N ASN A 21 15.14 -33.10 12.48
CA ASN A 21 16.05 -31.97 12.38
C ASN A 21 16.60 -31.97 10.95
N THR A 22 16.20 -31.01 10.14
CA THR A 22 16.88 -30.73 8.85
C THR A 22 17.78 -29.54 9.09
N GLU A 23 19.08 -29.82 9.21
CA GLU A 23 20.14 -28.82 9.22
C GLU A 23 20.15 -28.13 7.84
N GLU A 24 19.69 -26.91 7.78
CA GLU A 24 19.87 -26.05 6.61
C GLU A 24 21.26 -25.43 6.68
N LYS A 25 22.13 -25.95 5.81
CA LYS A 25 23.51 -25.54 5.62
C LYS A 25 23.57 -24.09 5.11
N THR A 26 23.90 -23.18 6.00
CA THR A 26 24.16 -21.79 5.66
C THR A 26 25.47 -21.70 4.87
N GLU A 27 25.40 -21.55 3.55
CA GLU A 27 26.55 -21.17 2.74
C GLU A 27 26.76 -19.66 2.88
N THR A 28 27.73 -19.28 3.69
CA THR A 28 28.27 -17.92 3.76
C THR A 28 29.10 -17.65 2.50
N ASN A 29 28.51 -16.99 1.53
CA ASN A 29 29.24 -16.38 0.44
C ASN A 29 29.99 -15.14 0.95
N THR A 30 31.22 -15.38 1.39
CA THR A 30 32.21 -14.31 1.64
C THR A 30 32.65 -13.74 0.31
N VAL A 31 32.08 -12.64 -0.10
CA VAL A 31 32.57 -11.84 -1.23
C VAL A 31 33.69 -10.97 -0.71
N THR A 32 34.92 -11.37 -0.94
CA THR A 32 36.11 -10.54 -0.77
C THR A 32 36.09 -9.42 -1.80
N PRO A 33 36.23 -8.14 -1.40
CA PRO A 33 36.36 -7.06 -2.36
C PRO A 33 37.81 -7.09 -2.92
N THR A 34 37.92 -7.42 -4.19
CA THR A 34 39.18 -7.29 -4.95
C THR A 34 39.43 -5.80 -5.20
N LEU A 35 40.43 -5.27 -4.53
CA LEU A 35 40.98 -3.93 -4.80
C LEU A 35 41.61 -3.90 -6.19
N TYR A 36 40.92 -3.30 -7.15
CA TYR A 36 41.47 -3.00 -8.46
C TYR A 36 42.23 -1.66 -8.36
N ASN A 37 43.54 -1.73 -8.14
CA ASN A 37 44.43 -0.63 -8.27
C ASN A 37 44.67 -0.35 -9.76
N ASN A 38 44.01 0.64 -10.30
CA ASN A 38 44.43 1.19 -11.59
C ASN A 38 45.05 2.55 -11.36
N ALA A 39 46.41 2.52 -11.21
CA ALA A 39 47.25 3.69 -11.21
C ALA A 39 47.41 4.18 -12.66
N ASN A 40 46.71 5.23 -13.03
CA ASN A 40 47.19 6.11 -14.07
C ASN A 40 46.74 7.55 -13.75
N ALA A 41 47.62 8.24 -13.04
CA ALA A 41 47.50 9.64 -12.74
C ALA A 41 47.79 10.45 -14.00
N GLN A 42 46.83 11.20 -14.49
CA GLN A 42 47.12 12.38 -15.27
C GLN A 42 46.42 13.57 -14.63
N THR A 43 47.23 14.28 -13.87
CA THR A 43 46.96 15.58 -13.28
C THR A 43 46.76 16.62 -14.39
N ARG A 44 45.55 17.16 -14.51
CA ARG A 44 45.30 18.42 -15.19
C ARG A 44 44.68 19.37 -14.17
N PRO A 45 45.26 20.56 -13.96
CA PRO A 45 44.65 21.59 -13.15
C PRO A 45 43.55 22.25 -13.98
N ILE A 46 42.30 22.08 -13.58
CA ILE A 46 41.19 22.84 -14.12
C ILE A 46 40.77 23.82 -13.05
N GLY A 47 40.69 25.06 -13.51
CA GLY A 47 40.42 26.23 -12.73
C GLY A 47 39.16 26.20 -11.90
N SER A 48 39.22 26.98 -10.85
CA SER A 48 38.12 27.38 -10.00
C SER A 48 36.97 27.93 -10.81
N THR A 49 35.91 27.16 -10.95
CA THR A 49 34.58 27.72 -11.12
C THR A 49 33.82 27.44 -9.86
N SER A 50 33.63 28.48 -9.10
CA SER A 50 32.72 28.60 -7.99
C SER A 50 31.31 28.33 -8.56
N GLY A 51 30.91 27.07 -8.59
CA GLY A 51 29.55 26.61 -8.77
C GLY A 51 29.02 26.16 -7.42
N SER A 52 28.45 27.07 -6.72
CA SER A 52 27.61 26.76 -5.55
C SER A 52 26.35 26.09 -6.04
N ASP A 53 26.43 24.80 -6.36
CA ASP A 53 25.24 23.94 -6.44
C ASP A 53 24.83 23.56 -5.03
N ALA A 54 24.49 24.60 -4.26
CA ALA A 54 23.47 24.44 -3.27
C ALA A 54 22.20 24.01 -4.06
N THR A 55 21.96 22.71 -4.11
CA THR A 55 20.61 22.20 -4.32
C THR A 55 19.81 22.71 -3.14
N ALA A 56 19.50 24.03 -3.18
CA ALA A 56 18.46 24.59 -2.35
C ALA A 56 17.26 23.72 -2.66
N LEU A 57 16.90 22.90 -1.67
CA LEU A 57 15.59 22.27 -1.60
C LEU A 57 14.61 23.41 -1.84
N ASN A 58 14.23 23.57 -3.10
CA ASN A 58 13.14 24.46 -3.49
C ASN A 58 11.91 23.88 -2.80
N LYS A 59 11.66 24.36 -1.58
CA LYS A 59 10.40 24.24 -0.86
C LYS A 59 9.35 25.06 -1.59
N GLY A 60 9.37 24.98 -2.92
CA GLY A 60 8.29 25.44 -3.76
C GLY A 60 7.07 24.69 -3.30
N LYS A 61 6.06 25.41 -2.85
CA LYS A 61 4.73 24.91 -2.53
C LYS A 61 4.33 23.92 -3.62
N LEU A 62 4.44 22.62 -3.33
CA LEU A 62 4.03 21.56 -4.24
C LEU A 62 2.58 21.83 -4.63
N GLY A 63 2.33 22.02 -5.92
CA GLY A 63 0.96 22.18 -6.41
C GLY A 63 0.12 20.97 -6.05
N MET A 64 -1.17 21.16 -5.89
CA MET A 64 -2.11 20.08 -5.61
C MET A 64 -2.01 19.00 -6.71
N PRO A 65 -1.92 17.70 -6.36
CA PRO A 65 -1.81 16.63 -7.35
C PRO A 65 -3.01 16.59 -8.31
N ASN A 66 -2.75 16.39 -9.60
CA ASN A 66 -3.80 16.27 -10.60
C ASN A 66 -4.46 14.88 -10.57
N GLU A 67 -3.65 13.84 -10.32
CA GLU A 67 -4.13 12.46 -10.24
C GLU A 67 -4.50 12.11 -8.81
N ARG A 68 -5.75 11.67 -8.64
CA ARG A 68 -6.37 11.45 -7.33
C ARG A 68 -7.25 10.20 -7.29
N ILE A 69 -7.20 9.38 -8.33
CA ILE A 69 -7.99 8.16 -8.43
C ILE A 69 -7.05 6.96 -8.41
N VAL A 70 -7.18 6.11 -7.41
CA VAL A 70 -6.46 4.83 -7.27
C VAL A 70 -7.43 3.72 -7.66
N ARG A 71 -7.07 2.88 -8.65
CA ARG A 71 -7.92 1.81 -9.16
C ARG A 71 -7.54 0.45 -8.58
N PHE A 72 -8.51 -0.47 -8.61
CA PHE A 72 -8.35 -1.80 -8.03
C PHE A 72 -8.79 -2.89 -8.99
N GLU A 73 -8.14 -4.04 -8.87
CA GLU A 73 -8.57 -5.26 -9.55
C GLU A 73 -9.90 -5.78 -8.98
N PHE A 74 -10.55 -6.65 -9.74
CA PHE A 74 -11.78 -7.30 -9.29
C PHE A 74 -11.52 -8.05 -7.99
N ASP A 75 -12.40 -7.82 -7.01
CA ASP A 75 -12.37 -8.46 -5.68
C ASP A 75 -11.06 -8.28 -4.89
N LYS A 76 -10.23 -7.29 -5.25
CA LYS A 76 -8.99 -6.95 -4.55
C LYS A 76 -9.05 -5.59 -3.88
N SER A 77 -8.24 -5.45 -2.83
CA SER A 77 -8.04 -4.20 -2.08
C SER A 77 -6.57 -3.74 -2.04
N ASP A 78 -5.67 -4.40 -2.78
CA ASP A 78 -4.28 -4.01 -2.88
C ASP A 78 -4.10 -2.91 -3.93
N VAL A 79 -3.26 -1.91 -3.63
CA VAL A 79 -2.90 -0.85 -4.58
C VAL A 79 -2.05 -1.45 -5.70
N ARG A 80 -2.47 -1.25 -6.94
CA ARG A 80 -1.76 -1.72 -8.12
C ARG A 80 -0.40 -1.00 -8.27
N SER A 81 0.56 -1.66 -8.90
CA SER A 81 1.91 -1.10 -9.12
C SER A 81 1.87 0.22 -9.88
N GLU A 82 1.00 0.33 -10.88
CA GLU A 82 0.84 1.54 -11.71
C GLU A 82 0.25 2.72 -10.93
N ASP A 83 -0.56 2.48 -9.89
CA ASP A 83 -1.21 3.53 -9.11
C ASP A 83 -0.39 3.98 -7.89
N ARG A 84 0.75 3.33 -7.60
CA ARG A 84 1.62 3.71 -6.46
C ARG A 84 2.13 5.15 -6.57
N ALA A 85 2.49 5.58 -7.76
CA ALA A 85 2.95 6.95 -8.00
C ALA A 85 1.87 8.00 -7.65
N ILE A 86 0.59 7.68 -7.83
CA ILE A 86 -0.53 8.54 -7.43
C ILE A 86 -0.52 8.72 -5.91
N VAL A 87 -0.42 7.62 -5.16
CA VAL A 87 -0.37 7.65 -3.70
C VAL A 87 0.85 8.43 -3.19
N GLU A 88 2.03 8.19 -3.78
CA GLU A 88 3.28 8.87 -3.41
C GLU A 88 3.21 10.39 -3.66
N ASN A 89 2.67 10.82 -4.80
CA ASN A 89 2.53 12.24 -5.14
C ASN A 89 1.57 12.95 -4.18
N ASN A 90 0.45 12.29 -3.84
CA ASN A 90 -0.49 12.82 -2.86
C ASN A 90 0.12 12.85 -1.45
N ALA A 91 0.91 11.85 -1.06
CA ALA A 91 1.63 11.85 0.22
C ALA A 91 2.64 13.01 0.31
N LYS A 92 3.43 13.23 -0.74
CA LYS A 92 4.38 14.37 -0.81
C LYS A 92 3.66 15.71 -0.66
N TYR A 93 2.51 15.87 -1.29
CA TYR A 93 1.72 17.09 -1.16
C TYR A 93 1.22 17.28 0.28
N LEU A 94 0.63 16.23 0.88
CA LEU A 94 0.05 16.27 2.22
C LEU A 94 1.10 16.49 3.31
N THR A 95 2.27 15.85 3.21
CA THR A 95 3.39 16.06 4.16
C THR A 95 3.96 17.47 4.07
N GLY A 96 3.94 18.08 2.88
CA GLY A 96 4.34 19.49 2.67
C GLY A 96 3.28 20.50 3.09
N ASN A 97 2.01 20.08 3.24
CA ASN A 97 0.86 20.94 3.54
C ASN A 97 0.07 20.41 4.75
N THR A 98 0.65 20.51 5.94
CA THR A 98 0.13 19.91 7.18
C THR A 98 -1.26 20.39 7.61
N ASN A 99 -1.71 21.53 7.12
CA ASN A 99 -3.05 22.07 7.38
C ASN A 99 -4.12 21.57 6.39
N THR A 100 -3.71 20.76 5.39
CA THR A 100 -4.61 20.19 4.40
C THR A 100 -5.04 18.81 4.86
N SER A 101 -6.33 18.52 4.81
CA SER A 101 -6.88 17.18 5.02
C SER A 101 -7.43 16.59 3.74
N VAL A 102 -7.59 15.27 3.70
CA VAL A 102 -8.23 14.55 2.61
C VAL A 102 -9.28 13.59 3.12
N ARG A 103 -10.25 13.31 2.27
CA ARG A 103 -11.20 12.21 2.44
C ARG A 103 -10.95 11.18 1.35
N LEU A 104 -10.76 9.93 1.75
CA LEU A 104 -10.62 8.79 0.86
C LEU A 104 -12.00 8.16 0.67
N GLU A 105 -12.55 8.31 -0.53
CA GLU A 105 -13.86 7.77 -0.87
C GLU A 105 -13.70 6.45 -1.61
N GLY A 106 -14.11 5.35 -0.96
CA GLY A 106 -14.01 4.01 -1.53
C GLY A 106 -15.25 3.63 -2.32
N HIS A 107 -15.04 2.97 -3.46
CA HIS A 107 -16.08 2.51 -4.38
C HIS A 107 -15.85 1.07 -4.83
N ALA A 108 -16.93 0.41 -5.20
CA ALA A 108 -16.95 -0.93 -5.78
C ALA A 108 -17.75 -0.90 -7.09
N ASP A 109 -17.60 -1.95 -7.91
CA ASP A 109 -18.54 -2.21 -8.99
C ASP A 109 -19.85 -2.83 -8.46
N GLU A 110 -20.84 -2.97 -9.32
CA GLU A 110 -22.19 -3.43 -8.95
C GLU A 110 -22.29 -4.94 -8.65
N ARG A 111 -21.23 -5.72 -8.86
CA ARG A 111 -21.24 -7.17 -8.68
C ARG A 111 -21.08 -7.55 -7.21
N GLY A 112 -21.99 -8.36 -6.70
CA GLY A 112 -22.00 -8.81 -5.30
C GLY A 112 -23.17 -8.26 -4.51
N SER A 113 -23.19 -8.45 -3.18
CA SER A 113 -24.17 -7.84 -2.32
C SER A 113 -23.75 -6.42 -1.91
N ARG A 114 -24.74 -5.59 -1.60
CA ARG A 114 -24.51 -4.22 -1.14
C ARG A 114 -23.60 -4.17 0.10
N GLU A 115 -23.82 -5.05 1.06
CA GLU A 115 -23.03 -5.15 2.29
C GLU A 115 -21.59 -5.56 1.98
N TYR A 116 -21.42 -6.52 1.07
CA TYR A 116 -20.11 -6.95 0.61
C TYR A 116 -19.34 -5.80 -0.06
N ASN A 117 -19.99 -5.12 -1.02
CA ASN A 117 -19.38 -4.01 -1.77
C ASN A 117 -19.04 -2.84 -0.85
N ARG A 118 -19.86 -2.57 0.17
CA ARG A 118 -19.54 -1.57 1.19
C ARG A 118 -18.30 -1.95 1.99
N ALA A 119 -18.20 -3.19 2.47
CA ALA A 119 -17.02 -3.67 3.19
C ALA A 119 -15.77 -3.71 2.31
N LEU A 120 -15.89 -4.08 1.02
CA LEU A 120 -14.77 -4.10 0.08
C LEU A 120 -14.24 -2.69 -0.20
N SER A 121 -15.12 -1.73 -0.45
CA SER A 121 -14.74 -0.34 -0.70
C SER A 121 -14.14 0.34 0.54
N GLU A 122 -14.58 -0.01 1.75
CA GLU A 122 -13.96 0.40 3.01
C GLU A 122 -12.54 -0.14 3.12
N ARG A 123 -12.32 -1.45 2.89
CA ARG A 123 -10.97 -2.05 2.88
C ARG A 123 -10.03 -1.39 1.88
N ARG A 124 -10.53 -0.99 0.69
CA ARG A 124 -9.76 -0.24 -0.31
C ARG A 124 -9.33 1.14 0.20
N ALA A 125 -10.27 1.90 0.76
CA ALA A 125 -9.97 3.21 1.36
C ALA A 125 -8.94 3.09 2.49
N ASP A 126 -9.09 2.10 3.36
CA ASP A 126 -8.14 1.84 4.46
C ASP A 126 -6.76 1.41 3.96
N THR A 127 -6.67 0.71 2.83
CA THR A 127 -5.37 0.36 2.24
C THR A 127 -4.65 1.60 1.73
N VAL A 128 -5.36 2.52 1.05
CA VAL A 128 -4.77 3.80 0.63
C VAL A 128 -4.38 4.65 1.85
N LYS A 129 -5.21 4.69 2.89
CA LYS A 129 -4.90 5.37 4.16
C LYS A 129 -3.60 4.84 4.78
N ARG A 130 -3.47 3.51 4.89
CA ARG A 130 -2.23 2.90 5.41
C ARG A 130 -1.02 3.25 4.56
N ALA A 131 -1.15 3.25 3.23
CA ALA A 131 -0.07 3.62 2.33
C ALA A 131 0.36 5.09 2.51
N LEU A 132 -0.59 6.02 2.64
CA LEU A 132 -0.30 7.43 2.92
C LEU A 132 0.39 7.61 4.29
N ASN A 133 -0.09 6.91 5.33
CA ASN A 133 0.53 6.95 6.66
C ASN A 133 1.97 6.42 6.64
N MET A 134 2.24 5.32 5.91
CA MET A 134 3.60 4.78 5.74
C MET A 134 4.54 5.76 5.02
N LEU A 135 3.99 6.63 4.18
CA LEU A 135 4.72 7.71 3.50
C LEU A 135 4.81 9.00 4.33
N GLY A 136 4.40 8.95 5.60
CA GLY A 136 4.57 10.03 6.56
C GLY A 136 3.42 11.03 6.67
N VAL A 137 2.26 10.76 6.05
CA VAL A 137 1.08 11.60 6.21
C VAL A 137 0.45 11.33 7.58
N PRO A 138 0.25 12.33 8.45
CA PRO A 138 -0.40 12.17 9.74
C PRO A 138 -1.85 11.67 9.61
N GLU A 139 -2.25 10.78 10.52
CA GLU A 139 -3.60 10.18 10.50
C GLU A 139 -4.72 11.22 10.58
N GLN A 140 -4.48 12.33 11.30
CA GLN A 140 -5.43 13.44 11.47
C GLN A 140 -5.76 14.17 10.16
N GLN A 141 -4.89 14.05 9.14
CA GLN A 141 -5.14 14.60 7.81
C GLN A 141 -6.02 13.72 6.94
N ILE A 142 -6.30 12.46 7.35
CA ILE A 142 -6.94 11.46 6.50
C ILE A 142 -8.24 10.97 7.14
N SER A 143 -9.34 11.08 6.41
CA SER A 143 -10.61 10.43 6.74
C SER A 143 -10.98 9.43 5.65
N THR A 144 -11.72 8.37 5.99
CA THR A 144 -12.21 7.36 5.04
C THR A 144 -13.73 7.38 5.00
N LEU A 145 -14.29 7.12 3.81
CA LEU A 145 -15.73 6.97 3.60
C LEU A 145 -15.95 5.90 2.53
N SER A 146 -16.87 4.99 2.80
CA SER A 146 -17.23 3.93 1.86
C SER A 146 -18.61 4.20 1.26
N TYR A 147 -18.69 4.17 -0.06
CA TYR A 147 -19.94 4.26 -0.82
C TYR A 147 -20.39 2.89 -1.38
N GLY A 148 -19.54 1.87 -1.33
CA GLY A 148 -19.87 0.62 -2.03
C GLY A 148 -20.09 0.84 -3.51
N GLU A 149 -21.20 0.35 -4.02
CA GLU A 149 -21.65 0.49 -5.41
C GLU A 149 -22.57 1.71 -5.65
N GLU A 150 -22.92 2.47 -4.61
CA GLU A 150 -23.98 3.49 -4.66
C GLU A 150 -23.61 4.73 -5.50
N ARG A 151 -22.33 4.94 -5.77
CA ARG A 151 -21.83 6.09 -6.56
C ARG A 151 -20.91 5.63 -7.69
N PRO A 152 -21.47 5.01 -8.74
CA PRO A 152 -20.68 4.62 -9.88
C PRO A 152 -20.13 5.85 -10.62
N LEU A 153 -18.91 5.74 -11.15
CA LEU A 153 -18.33 6.72 -12.05
C LEU A 153 -18.83 6.50 -13.48
N ASP A 154 -18.99 5.23 -13.85
CA ASP A 154 -19.53 4.80 -15.13
C ASP A 154 -20.74 3.90 -14.88
N MET A 155 -21.86 4.19 -15.56
CA MET A 155 -23.14 3.50 -15.44
C MET A 155 -23.25 2.27 -16.35
N GLY A 156 -22.21 1.96 -17.12
CA GLY A 156 -22.17 0.76 -17.96
C GLY A 156 -22.12 -0.53 -17.15
N HIS A 157 -22.57 -1.63 -17.76
CA HIS A 157 -22.64 -2.96 -17.16
C HIS A 157 -21.65 -3.91 -17.83
N ASP A 158 -20.44 -3.40 -18.12
CA ASP A 158 -19.35 -4.17 -18.72
C ASP A 158 -18.04 -4.01 -17.92
N GLU A 159 -17.02 -4.79 -18.27
CA GLU A 159 -15.76 -4.78 -17.54
C GLU A 159 -15.05 -3.40 -17.61
N ALA A 160 -15.25 -2.63 -18.70
CA ALA A 160 -14.65 -1.31 -18.82
C ALA A 160 -15.26 -0.34 -17.80
N ALA A 161 -16.58 -0.32 -17.67
CA ALA A 161 -17.30 0.46 -16.67
C ALA A 161 -16.97 0.00 -15.24
N TRP A 162 -17.00 -1.32 -15.00
CA TRP A 162 -16.67 -1.87 -13.67
C TRP A 162 -15.26 -1.53 -13.23
N GLN A 163 -14.29 -1.52 -14.14
CA GLN A 163 -12.92 -1.12 -13.83
C GLN A 163 -12.83 0.35 -13.40
N GLN A 164 -13.62 1.23 -13.98
CA GLN A 164 -13.70 2.63 -13.55
C GLN A 164 -14.35 2.77 -12.16
N ASN A 165 -15.31 1.90 -11.85
CA ASN A 165 -16.04 1.93 -10.59
C ASN A 165 -15.22 1.38 -9.41
N ARG A 166 -14.31 0.42 -9.64
CA ARG A 166 -13.40 -0.13 -8.63
C ARG A 166 -12.28 0.86 -8.31
N ARG A 167 -12.56 1.86 -7.45
CA ARG A 167 -11.61 2.93 -7.20
C ARG A 167 -11.68 3.47 -5.76
N VAL A 168 -10.64 4.21 -5.41
CA VAL A 168 -10.63 5.14 -4.27
C VAL A 168 -10.31 6.53 -4.81
N GLU A 169 -11.13 7.50 -4.46
CA GLU A 169 -10.91 8.90 -4.79
C GLU A 169 -10.27 9.62 -3.60
N ILE A 170 -9.21 10.39 -3.86
CA ILE A 170 -8.54 11.24 -2.89
C ILE A 170 -9.14 12.65 -3.01
N VAL A 171 -10.10 12.96 -2.15
CA VAL A 171 -10.89 14.19 -2.21
C VAL A 171 -10.31 15.23 -1.26
N TYR A 172 -9.88 16.34 -1.83
CA TYR A 172 -9.47 17.53 -1.06
C TYR A 172 -10.68 18.42 -0.85
N PRO A 173 -10.89 18.99 0.35
CA PRO A 173 -11.99 19.90 0.66
C PRO A 173 -11.89 21.23 -0.07
#